data_3979f2a2775ee960d3da28667872c507
#
_entry.id   3979f2a2775ee960d3da28667872c507
#
_cell.length_a   1.000
_cell.length_b   1.000
_cell.length_c   1.000
_cell.angle_alpha   90.00
_cell.angle_beta   90.00
_cell.angle_gamma   90.00
#
_symmetry.space_group_name_H-M   'P 1'
#
loop_
_entity.id
_entity.type
_entity.pdbx_description
1 polymer ?
#
loop_
_entity_poly.entity_id
_entity_poly.type
_entity_poly.pdbx_seq_one_letter_code
_entity_poly.pdbx_strand_id
1 'polypeptide(L)' 'MGKQKTVREVIQALRDAGFRPSPNHGKGTSHQRYIHPTDPTRYADVSAHAGGRSIPKGTLKNIERTSGVEF' A
#
# COMPACT_ATOMS: atom_id res chain seq x y z
N MET A 1 -12.19 -2.98 -18.50
CA MET A 1 -10.75 -3.12 -18.53
C MET A 1 -10.21 -3.06 -17.13
N GLY A 2 -9.44 -4.06 -16.72
CA GLY A 2 -8.85 -4.07 -15.42
C GLY A 2 -7.71 -3.08 -15.32
N LYS A 3 -7.73 -2.27 -14.27
CA LYS A 3 -6.57 -1.45 -13.95
C LYS A 3 -5.54 -2.33 -13.28
N GLN A 4 -4.36 -2.38 -13.85
CA GLN A 4 -3.25 -3.05 -13.21
C GLN A 4 -2.35 -2.00 -12.59
N LYS A 5 -2.04 -2.19 -11.33
CA LYS A 5 -1.13 -1.32 -10.61
C LYS A 5 0.05 -2.14 -10.13
N THR A 6 1.24 -1.60 -10.29
CA THR A 6 2.41 -2.21 -9.72
C THR A 6 2.54 -1.79 -8.26
N VAL A 7 3.32 -2.55 -7.50
CA VAL A 7 3.60 -2.21 -6.11
C VAL A 7 4.17 -0.78 -6.00
N ARG A 8 5.08 -0.44 -6.91
CA ARG A 8 5.69 0.90 -6.93
C ARG A 8 4.65 2.00 -7.14
N GLU A 9 3.71 1.78 -8.06
CA GLU A 9 2.65 2.75 -8.32
C GLU A 9 1.75 2.95 -7.11
N VAL A 10 1.40 1.86 -6.43
CA VAL A 10 0.57 1.92 -5.23
C VAL A 10 1.30 2.65 -4.10
N ILE A 11 2.58 2.34 -3.89
CA ILE A 11 3.39 3.02 -2.88
C ILE A 11 3.46 4.52 -3.17
N GLN A 12 3.67 4.87 -4.44
CA GLN A 12 3.73 6.28 -4.80
C GLN A 12 2.40 6.99 -4.54
N ALA A 13 1.29 6.35 -4.87
CA ALA A 13 -0.03 6.93 -4.62
C ALA A 13 -0.29 7.09 -3.12
N LEU A 14 0.13 6.13 -2.31
CA LEU A 14 0.00 6.21 -0.85
C LEU A 14 0.83 7.37 -0.30
N ARG A 15 2.05 7.54 -0.77
CA ARG A 15 2.91 8.65 -0.35
C ARG A 15 2.33 9.99 -0.76
N ASP A 16 1.78 10.07 -1.97
CA ASP A 16 1.14 11.29 -2.45
C ASP A 16 -0.08 11.65 -1.60
N ALA A 17 -0.73 10.66 -1.04
CA ALA A 17 -1.86 10.86 -0.12
C ALA A 17 -1.40 11.15 1.33
N GLY A 18 -0.10 11.17 1.57
CA GLY A 18 0.46 11.48 2.88
C GLY A 18 0.76 10.28 3.75
N PHE A 19 0.49 9.06 3.27
CA PHE A 19 0.81 7.84 4.03
C PHE A 19 2.30 7.69 4.23
N ARG A 20 2.69 7.19 5.39
CA ARG A 20 4.09 6.98 5.74
C ARG A 20 4.36 5.57 6.19
N PRO A 21 5.54 5.02 5.89
CA PRO A 21 5.89 3.68 6.35
C PRO A 21 6.00 3.65 7.88
N SER A 22 5.43 2.61 8.47
CA SER A 22 5.54 2.40 9.91
C SER A 22 6.92 1.83 10.22
N PRO A 23 7.71 2.47 11.10
CA PRO A 23 9.08 2.02 11.36
C PRO A 23 9.13 0.70 12.13
N ASN A 24 8.06 0.35 12.83
CA ASN A 24 8.03 -0.85 13.66
C ASN A 24 7.30 -2.01 12.99
N HIS A 25 6.84 -1.83 11.76
CA HIS A 25 6.06 -2.84 11.07
C HIS A 25 6.83 -3.35 9.85
N GLY A 26 6.72 -4.63 9.59
CA GLY A 26 7.40 -5.26 8.47
C GLY A 26 8.84 -5.62 8.75
N LYS A 27 9.32 -5.46 9.98
CA LYS A 27 10.67 -5.82 10.34
C LYS A 27 10.85 -7.32 10.22
N GLY A 28 11.80 -7.75 9.39
CA GLY A 28 12.03 -9.17 9.14
C GLY A 28 11.06 -9.78 8.16
N THR A 29 10.18 -9.00 7.54
CA THR A 29 9.23 -9.46 6.53
C THR A 29 9.37 -8.65 5.25
N SER A 30 8.78 -9.15 4.16
CA SER A 30 8.75 -8.42 2.89
C SER A 30 7.61 -7.41 2.81
N HIS A 31 6.74 -7.37 3.80
CA HIS A 31 5.60 -6.47 3.81
C HIS A 31 5.90 -5.21 4.62
N GLN A 32 5.51 -4.06 4.08
CA GLN A 32 5.64 -2.77 4.75
C GLN A 32 4.25 -2.19 4.92
N ARG A 33 3.93 -1.74 6.14
CA ARG A 33 2.68 -1.05 6.40
C ARG A 33 2.86 0.44 6.23
N TYR A 34 1.95 1.06 5.48
CA TYR A 34 1.86 2.51 5.34
C TYR A 34 0.63 2.97 6.11
N ILE A 35 0.77 4.03 6.89
CA ILE A 35 -0.26 4.52 7.78
C ILE A 35 -0.63 5.95 7.42
N HIS A 36 -1.93 6.26 7.46
CA HIS A 36 -2.43 7.60 7.18
C HIS A 36 -1.87 8.60 8.20
N PRO A 37 -1.50 9.81 7.77
CA PRO A 37 -0.83 10.78 8.64
C PRO A 37 -1.66 11.27 9.82
N THR A 38 -2.98 11.30 9.68
CA THR A 38 -3.87 11.79 10.74
C THR A 38 -4.91 10.78 11.20
N ASP A 39 -5.00 9.64 10.53
CA ASP A 39 -5.97 8.59 10.85
C ASP A 39 -5.29 7.24 10.88
N PRO A 40 -4.79 6.80 12.05
CA PRO A 40 -4.06 5.54 12.15
C PRO A 40 -4.91 4.29 11.90
N THR A 41 -6.24 4.44 11.80
CA THR A 41 -7.10 3.32 11.42
C THR A 41 -7.04 3.04 9.92
N ARG A 42 -6.52 3.96 9.14
CA ARG A 42 -6.35 3.81 7.70
C ARG A 42 -4.90 3.40 7.41
N TYR A 43 -4.74 2.27 6.75
CA TYR A 43 -3.42 1.71 6.48
C TYR A 43 -3.41 0.88 5.21
N ALA A 44 -2.22 0.55 4.75
CA ALA A 44 -2.04 -0.33 3.60
C ALA A 44 -0.80 -1.20 3.82
N ASP A 45 -0.96 -2.51 3.69
CA ASP A 45 0.17 -3.45 3.74
C ASP A 45 0.58 -3.77 2.31
N VAL A 46 1.82 -3.48 1.98
CA VAL A 46 2.34 -3.63 0.63
C VAL A 46 3.65 -4.40 0.67
N SER A 47 3.85 -5.27 -0.33
CA SER A 47 5.08 -6.04 -0.44
C SER A 47 6.21 -5.14 -0.95
N ALA A 48 7.10 -4.74 -0.06
CA ALA A 48 8.13 -3.74 -0.36
C ALA A 48 9.17 -4.21 -1.38
N HIS A 49 9.33 -5.52 -1.55
CA HIS A 49 10.35 -6.06 -2.44
C HIS A 49 9.84 -6.39 -3.84
N ALA A 50 8.58 -6.12 -4.12
CA ALA A 50 7.97 -6.49 -5.39
C ALA A 50 7.69 -5.29 -6.28
N GLY A 51 8.55 -4.28 -6.25
CA GLY A 51 8.35 -2.96 -6.88
C GLY A 51 7.79 -2.97 -8.30
N GLY A 52 8.31 -3.83 -9.18
CA GLY A 52 7.86 -3.92 -10.56
C GLY A 52 6.72 -4.88 -10.80
N ARG A 53 6.27 -5.60 -9.79
CA ARG A 53 5.21 -6.59 -9.94
C ARG A 53 3.83 -5.96 -9.85
N SER A 54 2.92 -6.51 -10.65
CA SER A 54 1.51 -6.13 -10.57
C SER A 54 0.87 -6.69 -9.31
N ILE A 55 0.00 -5.90 -8.71
CA ILE A 55 -0.75 -6.34 -7.54
C ILE A 55 -2.01 -7.05 -8.01
N PRO A 56 -2.30 -8.27 -7.50
CA PRO A 56 -3.54 -8.95 -7.82
C PRO A 56 -4.76 -8.10 -7.44
N LYS A 57 -5.83 -8.23 -8.23
CA LYS A 57 -7.05 -7.44 -8.02
C LYS A 57 -7.60 -7.52 -6.61
N GLY A 58 -7.63 -8.73 -6.03
CA GLY A 58 -8.13 -8.90 -4.67
C GLY A 58 -7.29 -8.17 -3.64
N THR A 59 -5.98 -8.23 -3.80
CA THR A 59 -5.06 -7.51 -2.92
C THR A 59 -5.21 -6.01 -3.07
N LEU A 60 -5.35 -5.53 -4.31
CA LEU A 60 -5.52 -4.11 -4.58
C LEU A 60 -6.82 -3.59 -3.96
N LYS A 61 -7.91 -4.33 -4.11
CA LYS A 61 -9.19 -3.98 -3.47
C LYS A 61 -9.07 -3.92 -1.96
N ASN A 62 -8.34 -4.85 -1.37
CA ASN A 62 -8.13 -4.86 0.07
C ASN A 62 -7.35 -3.62 0.52
N ILE A 63 -6.32 -3.24 -0.24
CA ILE A 63 -5.54 -2.04 0.03
C ILE A 63 -6.44 -0.79 -0.06
N GLU A 64 -7.29 -0.73 -1.08
CA GLU A 64 -8.25 0.37 -1.22
C GLU A 64 -9.17 0.46 0.00
N ARG A 65 -9.67 -0.69 0.43
CA ARG A 65 -10.61 -0.74 1.56
C ARG A 65 -9.96 -0.31 2.86
N THR A 66 -8.74 -0.78 3.13
CA THR A 66 -8.07 -0.47 4.40
C THR A 66 -7.48 0.92 4.43
N SER A 67 -7.03 1.43 3.29
CA SER A 67 -6.41 2.76 3.21
C SER A 67 -7.41 3.86 2.89
N GLY A 68 -8.48 3.54 2.20
CA GLY A 68 -9.42 4.53 1.71
C GLY A 68 -8.95 5.24 0.45
N VAL A 69 -7.83 4.82 -0.12
CA VAL A 69 -7.29 5.41 -1.35
C VAL A 69 -7.78 4.59 -2.54
N GLU A 70 -8.29 5.25 -3.56
CA GLU A 70 -8.72 4.59 -4.80
C GLU A 70 -7.56 4.53 -5.79
N PHE A 71 -7.44 3.39 -6.45
CA PHE A 71 -6.40 3.18 -7.46
C PHE A 71 -6.94 2.92 -8.84
#